data_5d59b8f9c5cd7cb8703943e850f9c2f6
#
_entry.id   5d59b8f9c5cd7cb8703943e850f9c2f6
#
_cell.length_a   1.000
_cell.length_b   1.000
_cell.length_c   1.000
_cell.angle_alpha   90.00
_cell.angle_beta   90.00
_cell.angle_gamma   90.00
#
_symmetry.space_group_name_H-M   'P 1'
#
loop_
_entity.id
_entity.type
_entity.pdbx_description
1 polymer ?
#
loop_
_entity_poly.entity_id
_entity_poly.type
_entity_poly.pdbx_seq_one_letter_code
_entity_poly.pdbx_strand_id
1 'polypeptide(L)'
;MKHWENGYFAVNICDAVFCFIRDFGIYLYFIWKIINGDMAVSDFVWYTAIAASCQEACSALLDSREKLGRLSFDYSRLRQFLYSWEKSAFRGTISKKDNSINEKSEIKDKAVHKLAGDAVEIRLEHVGFTYPGSTKPTIKDINVTLRQGERIALVGLNGAGKSTLVKLLCGLYRPTQGTIFINGRPQEEYSKEEYFSLLAVVFQDVKLLPMTIAQNVASDVGTNIDRERVRECLKLSGLWQKVSSLPKKEDTPLGASILDDGIALSGGENQKLWMARALYKNAPMLLLDEPTAALDPLAEQQIYQKYMEMVEGRTSLFISHRLASTRFCDRILLLEDGTIIEQGTHDELIRLNGRYAQLFEIQGKYYRVNKDGAEEACA
;
A
#
# COMPACT_ATOMS: atom_id res chain seq x y z
N MET A 1 23.46 -8.18 5.57
CA MET A 1 24.02 -6.84 5.83
C MET A 1 25.34 -6.88 6.59
N LYS A 2 25.40 -7.40 7.80
CA LYS A 2 26.66 -7.44 8.61
C LYS A 2 27.89 -8.09 7.92
N HIS A 3 27.73 -9.08 7.06
CA HIS A 3 28.87 -9.71 6.36
C HIS A 3 29.49 -8.82 5.26
N TRP A 4 28.71 -7.92 4.69
CA TRP A 4 29.16 -6.96 3.69
C TRP A 4 29.88 -5.76 4.33
N GLU A 5 29.36 -5.27 5.45
CA GLU A 5 29.98 -4.18 6.21
C GLU A 5 31.38 -4.54 6.71
N ASN A 6 31.54 -5.77 7.21
CA ASN A 6 32.85 -6.26 7.68
C ASN A 6 33.86 -6.43 6.54
N GLY A 7 33.41 -6.86 5.33
CA GLY A 7 34.27 -6.93 4.14
C GLY A 7 34.73 -5.56 3.68
N TYR A 8 33.85 -4.57 3.74
CA TYR A 8 34.12 -3.19 3.36
C TYR A 8 35.14 -2.50 4.30
N PHE A 9 34.98 -2.72 5.60
CA PHE A 9 35.90 -2.20 6.61
C PHE A 9 37.30 -2.78 6.45
N ALA A 10 37.43 -4.08 6.14
CA ALA A 10 38.71 -4.71 5.91
C ALA A 10 39.43 -4.17 4.65
N VAL A 11 38.70 -3.94 3.56
CA VAL A 11 39.26 -3.35 2.32
C VAL A 11 39.77 -1.93 2.58
N ASN A 12 38.99 -1.09 3.26
CA ASN A 12 39.41 0.29 3.56
C ASN A 12 40.66 0.33 4.46
N ILE A 13 40.81 -0.59 5.40
CA ILE A 13 42.02 -0.69 6.22
C ILE A 13 43.23 -1.11 5.37
N CYS A 14 43.06 -2.10 4.49
CA CYS A 14 44.13 -2.53 3.59
C CYS A 14 44.58 -1.40 2.67
N ASP A 15 43.65 -0.63 2.11
CA ASP A 15 43.94 0.53 1.27
C ASP A 15 44.70 1.62 2.03
N ALA A 16 44.26 1.93 3.26
CA ALA A 16 44.95 2.92 4.11
C ALA A 16 46.38 2.49 4.43
N VAL A 17 46.59 1.22 4.78
CA VAL A 17 47.92 0.66 5.06
C VAL A 17 48.81 0.67 3.81
N PHE A 18 48.26 0.30 2.65
CA PHE A 18 48.96 0.32 1.39
C PHE A 18 49.40 1.75 0.97
N CYS A 19 48.49 2.71 1.09
CA CYS A 19 48.79 4.13 0.86
C CYS A 19 49.91 4.64 1.78
N PHE A 20 49.84 4.29 3.08
CA PHE A 20 50.87 4.67 4.05
C PHE A 20 52.26 4.10 3.70
N ILE A 21 52.35 2.79 3.36
CA ILE A 21 53.60 2.16 2.99
C ILE A 21 54.19 2.78 1.72
N ARG A 22 53.35 3.03 0.75
CA ARG A 22 53.75 3.68 -0.51
C ARG A 22 54.30 5.08 -0.27
N ASP A 23 53.57 5.93 0.45
CA ASP A 23 53.97 7.32 0.71
C ASP A 23 55.24 7.39 1.53
N PHE A 24 55.36 6.55 2.55
CA PHE A 24 56.59 6.38 3.34
C PHE A 24 57.78 5.96 2.47
N GLY A 25 57.58 5.03 1.56
CA GLY A 25 58.62 4.59 0.60
C GLY A 25 59.06 5.75 -0.35
N ILE A 26 58.13 6.52 -0.88
CA ILE A 26 58.38 7.66 -1.73
C ILE A 26 59.20 8.72 -0.98
N TYR A 27 58.77 9.07 0.23
CA TYR A 27 59.51 10.07 1.06
C TYR A 27 60.90 9.60 1.41
N LEU A 28 61.12 8.33 1.79
CA LEU A 28 62.43 7.77 2.07
C LEU A 28 63.35 7.80 0.85
N TYR A 29 62.83 7.47 -0.33
CA TYR A 29 63.57 7.48 -1.58
C TYR A 29 64.02 8.91 -1.94
N PHE A 30 63.19 9.91 -1.81
CA PHE A 30 63.57 11.30 -2.09
C PHE A 30 64.53 11.88 -1.06
N ILE A 31 64.37 11.57 0.21
CA ILE A 31 65.30 11.95 1.28
C ILE A 31 66.70 11.35 1.01
N TRP A 32 66.74 10.08 0.63
CA TRP A 32 67.99 9.41 0.28
C TRP A 32 68.70 10.08 -0.92
N LYS A 33 67.95 10.51 -1.94
CA LYS A 33 68.49 11.23 -3.10
C LYS A 33 69.02 12.61 -2.74
N ILE A 34 68.37 13.32 -1.86
CA ILE A 34 68.83 14.64 -1.36
C ILE A 34 70.14 14.49 -0.58
N ILE A 35 70.26 13.47 0.29
CA ILE A 35 71.46 13.20 1.08
C ILE A 35 72.65 12.86 0.17
N ASN A 36 72.41 12.18 -0.91
CA ASN A 36 73.49 11.83 -1.89
C ASN A 36 73.83 12.98 -2.84
N GLY A 37 73.17 14.16 -2.74
CA GLY A 37 73.43 15.30 -3.58
C GLY A 37 72.86 15.22 -5.01
N ASP A 38 72.03 14.22 -5.30
CA ASP A 38 71.47 14.00 -6.63
C ASP A 38 70.23 14.81 -6.90
N MET A 39 69.67 15.56 -5.89
CA MET A 39 68.45 16.29 -6.01
C MET A 39 68.43 17.53 -5.09
N ALA A 40 67.89 18.67 -5.60
CA ALA A 40 67.72 19.87 -4.79
C ALA A 40 66.47 19.75 -3.93
N VAL A 41 66.48 20.41 -2.76
CA VAL A 41 65.34 20.43 -1.83
C VAL A 41 64.06 21.03 -2.48
N SER A 42 64.24 21.99 -3.41
CA SER A 42 63.15 22.57 -4.21
C SER A 42 62.44 21.53 -5.05
N ASP A 43 63.17 20.59 -5.64
CA ASP A 43 62.64 19.55 -6.52
C ASP A 43 61.83 18.53 -5.72
N PHE A 44 62.20 18.27 -4.47
CA PHE A 44 61.44 17.43 -3.55
C PHE A 44 59.98 17.91 -3.37
N VAL A 45 59.79 19.22 -3.15
CA VAL A 45 58.46 19.81 -2.99
C VAL A 45 57.61 19.61 -4.25
N TRP A 46 58.22 19.80 -5.42
CA TRP A 46 57.53 19.62 -6.71
C TRP A 46 57.10 18.15 -6.93
N TYR A 47 57.99 17.20 -6.72
CA TYR A 47 57.73 15.80 -6.96
C TYR A 47 56.71 15.25 -5.94
N THR A 48 56.73 15.68 -4.69
CA THR A 48 55.71 15.27 -3.70
C THR A 48 54.33 15.84 -4.02
N ALA A 49 54.25 17.10 -4.51
CA ALA A 49 52.99 17.70 -4.93
C ALA A 49 52.39 16.98 -6.15
N ILE A 50 53.21 16.62 -7.14
CA ILE A 50 52.77 15.82 -8.31
C ILE A 50 52.28 14.45 -7.89
N ALA A 51 53.01 13.77 -6.99
CA ALA A 51 52.60 12.46 -6.47
C ALA A 51 51.27 12.50 -5.73
N ALA A 52 51.05 13.54 -4.91
CA ALA A 52 49.79 13.76 -4.22
C ALA A 52 48.61 13.99 -5.17
N SER A 53 48.79 14.86 -6.20
CA SER A 53 47.76 15.14 -7.21
C SER A 53 47.40 13.91 -8.04
N CYS A 54 48.42 13.10 -8.39
CA CYS A 54 48.18 11.82 -9.10
C CYS A 54 47.40 10.81 -8.24
N GLN A 55 47.70 10.77 -6.95
CA GLN A 55 46.96 9.92 -6.00
C GLN A 55 45.50 10.34 -5.87
N GLU A 56 45.23 11.64 -5.75
CA GLU A 56 43.88 12.18 -5.65
C GLU A 56 43.04 11.80 -6.89
N ALA A 57 43.62 11.95 -8.09
CA ALA A 57 42.99 11.55 -9.33
C ALA A 57 42.69 10.05 -9.41
N CYS A 58 43.63 9.20 -8.98
CA CYS A 58 43.43 7.75 -8.93
C CYS A 58 42.33 7.34 -7.93
N SER A 59 42.32 7.94 -6.74
CA SER A 59 41.31 7.73 -5.74
C SER A 59 39.91 8.11 -6.23
N ALA A 60 39.80 9.27 -6.90
CA ALA A 60 38.52 9.73 -7.48
C ALA A 60 37.96 8.75 -8.57
N LEU A 61 38.84 8.12 -9.35
CA LEU A 61 38.46 7.13 -10.34
C LEU A 61 37.92 5.84 -9.64
N LEU A 62 38.62 5.38 -8.59
CA LEU A 62 38.20 4.21 -7.83
C LEU A 62 36.85 4.44 -7.14
N ASP A 63 36.64 5.60 -6.51
CA ASP A 63 35.37 6.00 -5.89
C ASP A 63 34.23 6.05 -6.92
N SER A 64 34.53 6.57 -8.11
CA SER A 64 33.55 6.63 -9.20
C SER A 64 33.12 5.24 -9.67
N ARG A 65 34.07 4.30 -9.79
CA ARG A 65 33.78 2.89 -10.12
C ARG A 65 32.91 2.24 -9.06
N GLU A 66 33.19 2.50 -7.79
CA GLU A 66 32.41 1.97 -6.68
C GLU A 66 30.97 2.49 -6.69
N LYS A 67 30.79 3.81 -6.86
CA LYS A 67 29.45 4.43 -6.99
C LYS A 67 28.66 3.82 -8.14
N LEU A 68 29.29 3.59 -9.29
CA LEU A 68 28.66 2.92 -10.42
C LEU A 68 28.25 1.48 -10.09
N GLY A 69 29.08 0.74 -9.35
CA GLY A 69 28.77 -0.60 -8.88
C GLY A 69 27.56 -0.66 -7.96
N ARG A 70 27.48 0.27 -7.00
CA ARG A 70 26.32 0.41 -6.11
C ARG A 70 25.05 0.77 -6.88
N LEU A 71 25.09 1.74 -7.76
CA LEU A 71 23.96 2.12 -8.61
C LEU A 71 23.48 0.96 -9.49
N SER A 72 24.39 0.17 -10.08
CA SER A 72 24.05 -1.01 -10.87
C SER A 72 23.36 -2.08 -10.03
N PHE A 73 23.77 -2.29 -8.78
CA PHE A 73 23.17 -3.23 -7.86
C PHE A 73 21.77 -2.77 -7.43
N ASP A 74 21.61 -1.49 -7.08
CA ASP A 74 20.31 -0.93 -6.69
C ASP A 74 19.33 -0.94 -7.87
N TYR A 75 19.80 -0.61 -9.07
CA TYR A 75 19.01 -0.73 -10.29
C TYR A 75 18.57 -2.17 -10.58
N SER A 76 19.46 -3.14 -10.36
CA SER A 76 19.14 -4.55 -10.53
C SER A 76 18.09 -5.02 -9.53
N ARG A 77 18.16 -4.55 -8.27
CA ARG A 77 17.14 -4.82 -7.23
C ARG A 77 15.80 -4.19 -7.59
N LEU A 78 15.81 -2.94 -8.01
CA LEU A 78 14.60 -2.25 -8.47
C LEU A 78 13.97 -3.00 -9.65
N ARG A 79 14.77 -3.35 -10.64
CA ARG A 79 14.33 -4.14 -11.79
C ARG A 79 13.77 -5.49 -11.38
N GLN A 80 14.44 -6.22 -10.47
CA GLN A 80 13.96 -7.49 -9.97
C GLN A 80 12.64 -7.33 -9.19
N PHE A 81 12.49 -6.27 -8.40
CA PHE A 81 11.25 -5.92 -7.71
C PHE A 81 10.12 -5.66 -8.72
N LEU A 82 10.35 -4.83 -9.73
CA LEU A 82 9.37 -4.54 -10.78
C LEU A 82 8.99 -5.78 -11.57
N TYR A 83 9.96 -6.62 -11.96
CA TYR A 83 9.71 -7.89 -12.65
C TYR A 83 9.01 -8.93 -11.78
N SER A 84 9.35 -9.02 -10.49
CA SER A 84 8.69 -9.94 -9.56
C SER A 84 7.24 -9.53 -9.34
N TRP A 85 6.96 -8.23 -9.27
CA TRP A 85 5.62 -7.69 -9.21
C TRP A 85 4.81 -8.02 -10.49
N GLU A 86 5.41 -7.86 -11.66
CA GLU A 86 4.78 -8.18 -12.93
C GLU A 86 4.47 -9.67 -13.10
N LYS A 87 5.36 -10.56 -12.61
CA LYS A 87 5.15 -12.01 -12.62
C LYS A 87 4.22 -12.52 -11.52
N SER A 88 4.19 -11.90 -10.34
CA SER A 88 3.42 -12.40 -9.19
C SER A 88 1.95 -11.99 -9.24
N ALA A 89 1.63 -10.86 -9.87
CA ALA A 89 0.29 -10.31 -9.82
C ALA A 89 -0.66 -10.91 -10.87
N PHE A 90 -0.22 -11.18 -12.12
CA PHE A 90 -1.09 -11.77 -13.13
C PHE A 90 -0.26 -12.47 -14.22
N ARG A 91 -0.25 -13.79 -14.28
CA ARG A 91 0.13 -14.56 -15.47
C ARG A 91 -1.07 -14.65 -16.41
N GLY A 92 -1.56 -13.53 -16.89
CA GLY A 92 -2.33 -13.51 -18.11
C GLY A 92 -1.35 -13.77 -19.26
N THR A 93 -1.62 -14.78 -20.03
CA THR A 93 -0.89 -15.21 -21.22
C THR A 93 -0.66 -14.02 -22.14
N ILE A 94 0.53 -13.42 -22.12
CA ILE A 94 0.97 -12.60 -23.26
C ILE A 94 1.33 -13.59 -24.35
N SER A 95 0.33 -13.99 -25.12
CA SER A 95 0.54 -14.55 -26.44
C SER A 95 1.25 -13.45 -27.23
N LYS A 96 2.50 -13.73 -27.61
CA LYS A 96 3.21 -12.97 -28.63
C LYS A 96 2.40 -13.06 -29.91
N LYS A 97 1.57 -12.05 -30.21
CA LYS A 97 1.20 -11.65 -31.57
C LYS A 97 0.46 -10.29 -31.54
N ASP A 98 0.93 -9.46 -32.44
CA ASP A 98 0.29 -8.33 -33.09
C ASP A 98 0.54 -6.92 -32.55
N ASN A 99 1.48 -6.28 -33.31
CA ASN A 99 1.57 -4.83 -33.51
C ASN A 99 0.31 -4.32 -34.23
N SER A 100 -0.74 -4.00 -33.46
CA SER A 100 -1.87 -3.17 -33.94
C SER A 100 -2.43 -2.40 -32.73
N ILE A 101 -1.75 -1.29 -32.39
CA ILE A 101 -1.96 -0.58 -31.12
C ILE A 101 -3.16 0.38 -31.16
N ASN A 102 -3.75 0.70 -32.30
CA ASN A 102 -4.70 1.81 -32.37
C ASN A 102 -6.20 1.48 -32.53
N GLU A 103 -6.59 0.22 -32.76
CA GLU A 103 -8.04 -0.11 -32.84
C GLU A 103 -8.61 -0.84 -31.63
N LYS A 104 -7.73 -1.34 -30.71
CA LYS A 104 -8.17 -2.11 -29.54
C LYS A 104 -8.48 -1.24 -28.30
N SER A 105 -8.09 0.04 -28.27
CA SER A 105 -8.36 0.92 -27.13
C SER A 105 -9.85 1.30 -27.03
N GLU A 106 -10.50 1.64 -28.14
CA GLU A 106 -11.92 2.05 -28.11
C GLU A 106 -12.91 0.91 -27.84
N ILE A 107 -12.56 -0.34 -28.23
CA ILE A 107 -13.41 -1.52 -27.96
C ILE A 107 -13.23 -1.96 -26.50
N LYS A 108 -12.03 -1.82 -25.92
CA LYS A 108 -11.76 -2.11 -24.50
C LYS A 108 -12.47 -1.13 -23.58
N ASP A 109 -12.43 0.17 -23.87
CA ASP A 109 -13.10 1.18 -23.05
C ASP A 109 -14.62 1.00 -23.01
N LYS A 110 -15.24 0.61 -24.12
CA LYS A 110 -16.69 0.31 -24.17
C LYS A 110 -17.06 -0.95 -23.40
N ALA A 111 -16.21 -1.98 -23.37
CA ALA A 111 -16.45 -3.21 -22.60
C ALA A 111 -16.25 -2.98 -21.09
N VAL A 112 -15.24 -2.19 -20.72
CA VAL A 112 -14.97 -1.80 -19.32
C VAL A 112 -16.08 -0.88 -18.77
N HIS A 113 -16.58 0.07 -19.55
CA HIS A 113 -17.71 0.91 -19.16
C HIS A 113 -19.03 0.16 -19.02
N LYS A 114 -19.22 -0.93 -19.77
CA LYS A 114 -20.45 -1.74 -19.66
C LYS A 114 -20.47 -2.64 -18.42
N LEU A 115 -19.29 -3.00 -17.86
CA LEU A 115 -19.16 -3.75 -16.61
C LEU A 115 -19.20 -2.85 -15.36
N ALA A 116 -18.96 -1.56 -15.50
CA ALA A 116 -18.87 -0.60 -14.39
C ALA A 116 -20.23 -0.19 -13.78
N GLY A 117 -21.35 -0.68 -14.30
CA GLY A 117 -22.70 -0.35 -13.83
C GLY A 117 -23.43 -1.49 -13.10
N ASP A 118 -23.00 -2.72 -13.27
CA ASP A 118 -23.68 -3.88 -12.71
C ASP A 118 -22.94 -4.37 -11.46
N ALA A 119 -23.67 -4.59 -10.38
CA ALA A 119 -23.11 -5.15 -9.14
C ALA A 119 -22.46 -6.52 -9.43
N VAL A 120 -21.40 -6.86 -8.70
CA VAL A 120 -20.53 -8.01 -8.95
C VAL A 120 -20.82 -9.11 -7.93
N GLU A 121 -20.93 -10.36 -8.39
CA GLU A 121 -20.89 -11.54 -7.52
C GLU A 121 -19.44 -12.04 -7.39
N ILE A 122 -19.02 -12.36 -6.16
CA ILE A 122 -17.74 -13.01 -5.90
C ILE A 122 -17.98 -14.34 -5.18
N ARG A 123 -17.41 -15.42 -5.73
CA ARG A 123 -17.52 -16.75 -5.15
C ARG A 123 -16.12 -17.32 -4.87
N LEU A 124 -15.93 -17.72 -3.63
CA LEU A 124 -14.72 -18.38 -3.16
C LEU A 124 -15.01 -19.88 -3.02
N GLU A 125 -14.22 -20.71 -3.67
CA GLU A 125 -14.31 -22.16 -3.62
C GLU A 125 -13.01 -22.76 -3.10
N HIS A 126 -13.06 -23.36 -1.91
CA HIS A 126 -11.94 -24.03 -1.24
C HIS A 126 -10.69 -23.12 -1.13
N VAL A 127 -10.90 -21.81 -0.90
CA VAL A 127 -9.82 -20.84 -0.90
C VAL A 127 -8.97 -20.97 0.34
N GLY A 128 -7.69 -21.28 0.12
CA GLY A 128 -6.64 -21.32 1.14
C GLY A 128 -5.46 -20.45 0.76
N PHE A 129 -4.76 -19.88 1.77
CA PHE A 129 -3.59 -19.06 1.54
C PHE A 129 -2.54 -19.19 2.65
N THR A 130 -1.30 -19.35 2.22
CA THR A 130 -0.11 -19.36 3.07
C THR A 130 0.88 -18.32 2.56
N TYR A 131 1.37 -17.43 3.45
CA TYR A 131 2.38 -16.44 3.07
C TYR A 131 3.70 -17.12 2.68
N PRO A 132 4.43 -16.60 1.69
CA PRO A 132 5.77 -17.08 1.35
C PRO A 132 6.69 -17.11 2.58
N GLY A 133 7.33 -18.25 2.82
CA GLY A 133 8.21 -18.47 3.99
C GLY A 133 7.49 -18.85 5.28
N SER A 134 6.15 -18.91 5.31
CA SER A 134 5.38 -19.46 6.43
C SER A 134 5.04 -20.92 6.19
N THR A 135 5.02 -21.71 7.27
CA THR A 135 4.55 -23.10 7.25
C THR A 135 3.08 -23.23 7.65
N LYS A 136 2.51 -22.17 8.23
CA LYS A 136 1.13 -22.18 8.72
C LYS A 136 0.22 -21.43 7.74
N PRO A 137 -0.92 -22.02 7.30
CA PRO A 137 -1.90 -21.33 6.49
C PRO A 137 -2.57 -20.22 7.29
N THR A 138 -2.71 -19.04 6.66
CA THR A 138 -3.43 -17.89 7.24
C THR A 138 -4.91 -17.95 6.89
N ILE A 139 -5.24 -18.45 5.72
CA ILE A 139 -6.62 -18.72 5.28
C ILE A 139 -6.74 -20.21 4.98
N LYS A 140 -7.82 -20.83 5.44
CA LYS A 140 -8.04 -22.28 5.36
C LYS A 140 -9.45 -22.53 4.81
N ASP A 141 -9.51 -23.14 3.65
CA ASP A 141 -10.75 -23.71 3.05
C ASP A 141 -11.98 -22.78 3.15
N ILE A 142 -11.86 -21.53 2.69
CA ILE A 142 -12.99 -20.62 2.67
C ILE A 142 -13.90 -20.93 1.49
N ASN A 143 -15.17 -21.17 1.80
CA ASN A 143 -16.26 -21.40 0.86
C ASN A 143 -17.37 -20.37 1.14
N VAL A 144 -17.46 -19.32 0.32
CA VAL A 144 -18.46 -18.26 0.49
C VAL A 144 -18.76 -17.57 -0.83
N THR A 145 -20.02 -17.18 -1.02
CA THR A 145 -20.46 -16.33 -2.14
C THR A 145 -20.91 -14.98 -1.59
N LEU A 146 -20.29 -13.91 -2.08
CA LEU A 146 -20.70 -12.52 -1.89
C LEU A 146 -21.67 -12.19 -3.02
N ARG A 147 -22.96 -12.06 -2.71
CA ARG A 147 -24.01 -11.89 -3.72
C ARG A 147 -23.99 -10.47 -4.28
N GLN A 148 -24.46 -10.34 -5.48
CA GLN A 148 -24.60 -9.05 -6.15
C GLN A 148 -25.44 -8.07 -5.30
N GLY A 149 -24.89 -6.88 -5.06
CA GLY A 149 -25.55 -5.82 -4.28
C GLY A 149 -25.61 -6.08 -2.77
N GLU A 150 -25.01 -7.17 -2.26
CA GLU A 150 -25.02 -7.52 -0.83
C GLU A 150 -24.00 -6.70 -0.04
N ARG A 151 -24.42 -6.20 1.12
CA ARG A 151 -23.55 -5.54 2.09
C ARG A 151 -23.12 -6.54 3.14
N ILE A 152 -21.84 -6.87 3.17
CA ILE A 152 -21.31 -7.94 4.02
C ILE A 152 -20.34 -7.34 5.03
N ALA A 153 -20.48 -7.73 6.29
CA ALA A 153 -19.48 -7.45 7.32
C ALA A 153 -18.56 -8.66 7.52
N LEU A 154 -17.26 -8.46 7.46
CA LEU A 154 -16.23 -9.43 7.85
C LEU A 154 -15.71 -9.08 9.24
N VAL A 155 -15.99 -9.91 10.21
CA VAL A 155 -15.61 -9.70 11.61
C VAL A 155 -14.73 -10.84 12.13
N GLY A 156 -14.02 -10.61 13.23
CA GLY A 156 -13.13 -11.59 13.84
C GLY A 156 -12.02 -10.92 14.64
N LEU A 157 -11.34 -11.70 15.47
CA LEU A 157 -10.24 -11.22 16.29
C LEU A 157 -9.03 -10.79 15.46
N ASN A 158 -8.08 -10.08 16.10
CA ASN A 158 -6.81 -9.73 15.48
C ASN A 158 -6.06 -11.01 15.11
N GLY A 159 -5.49 -11.03 13.88
CA GLY A 159 -4.78 -12.21 13.38
C GLY A 159 -5.68 -13.30 12.76
N ALA A 160 -7.01 -13.17 12.79
CA ALA A 160 -7.93 -14.16 12.20
C ALA A 160 -7.79 -14.33 10.67
N GLY A 161 -7.13 -13.39 9.97
CA GLY A 161 -6.92 -13.46 8.52
C GLY A 161 -7.75 -12.46 7.69
N LYS A 162 -8.50 -11.54 8.33
CA LYS A 162 -9.41 -10.59 7.65
C LYS A 162 -8.72 -9.77 6.56
N SER A 163 -7.64 -9.07 6.88
CA SER A 163 -6.90 -8.26 5.90
C SER A 163 -6.20 -9.12 4.84
N THR A 164 -5.89 -10.39 5.16
CA THR A 164 -5.37 -11.34 4.16
C THR A 164 -6.46 -11.72 3.16
N LEU A 165 -7.69 -11.98 3.63
CA LEU A 165 -8.81 -12.27 2.75
C LEU A 165 -9.13 -11.09 1.82
N VAL A 166 -9.10 -9.84 2.34
CA VAL A 166 -9.25 -8.65 1.50
C VAL A 166 -8.14 -8.54 0.45
N LYS A 167 -6.89 -8.81 0.82
CA LYS A 167 -5.79 -8.79 -0.14
C LYS A 167 -5.93 -9.84 -1.26
N LEU A 168 -6.49 -11.00 -0.95
CA LEU A 168 -6.86 -12.02 -1.95
C LEU A 168 -7.99 -11.51 -2.86
N LEU A 169 -9.05 -10.95 -2.27
CA LEU A 169 -10.16 -10.35 -3.01
C LEU A 169 -9.74 -9.12 -3.83
N CYS A 170 -8.70 -8.39 -3.42
CA CYS A 170 -8.11 -7.30 -4.21
C CYS A 170 -7.19 -7.80 -5.33
N GLY A 171 -6.89 -9.10 -5.42
CA GLY A 171 -5.93 -9.63 -6.38
C GLY A 171 -4.47 -9.25 -6.10
N LEU A 172 -4.17 -8.77 -4.87
CA LEU A 172 -2.80 -8.47 -4.43
C LEU A 172 -2.01 -9.75 -4.13
N TYR A 173 -2.72 -10.80 -3.71
CA TYR A 173 -2.20 -12.16 -3.57
C TYR A 173 -3.07 -13.13 -4.34
N ARG A 174 -2.47 -14.26 -4.73
CA ARG A 174 -3.20 -15.40 -5.31
C ARG A 174 -3.46 -16.44 -4.23
N PRO A 175 -4.62 -17.11 -4.22
CA PRO A 175 -4.83 -18.26 -3.37
C PRO A 175 -3.72 -19.31 -3.59
N THR A 176 -3.28 -19.97 -2.53
CA THR A 176 -2.39 -21.14 -2.63
C THR A 176 -3.16 -22.43 -2.92
N GLN A 177 -4.47 -22.42 -2.61
CA GLN A 177 -5.44 -23.50 -2.86
C GLN A 177 -6.79 -22.88 -3.22
N GLY A 178 -7.59 -23.60 -3.99
CA GLY A 178 -8.92 -23.18 -4.41
C GLY A 178 -8.91 -22.06 -5.46
N THR A 179 -10.09 -21.52 -5.74
CA THR A 179 -10.29 -20.53 -6.81
C THR A 179 -11.26 -19.44 -6.36
N ILE A 180 -11.00 -18.21 -6.77
CA ILE A 180 -11.91 -17.07 -6.61
C ILE A 180 -12.53 -16.79 -7.98
N PHE A 181 -13.86 -16.75 -8.02
CA PHE A 181 -14.63 -16.44 -9.23
C PHE A 181 -15.27 -15.07 -9.11
N ILE A 182 -15.28 -14.32 -10.19
CA ILE A 182 -15.96 -13.04 -10.33
C ILE A 182 -16.98 -13.18 -11.45
N ASN A 183 -18.26 -13.03 -11.16
CA ASN A 183 -19.35 -13.26 -12.12
C ASN A 183 -19.20 -14.61 -12.85
N GLY A 184 -18.82 -15.67 -12.14
CA GLY A 184 -18.61 -17.02 -12.68
C GLY A 184 -17.30 -17.25 -13.44
N ARG A 185 -16.48 -16.21 -13.68
CA ARG A 185 -15.18 -16.32 -14.34
C ARG A 185 -14.06 -16.36 -13.30
N PRO A 186 -13.07 -17.27 -13.39
CA PRO A 186 -11.92 -17.30 -12.49
C PRO A 186 -11.16 -15.96 -12.45
N GLN A 187 -10.76 -15.52 -11.26
CA GLN A 187 -10.00 -14.28 -11.05
C GLN A 187 -8.73 -14.21 -11.92
N GLU A 188 -8.10 -15.35 -12.14
CA GLU A 188 -6.85 -15.46 -12.91
C GLU A 188 -6.98 -15.14 -14.40
N GLU A 189 -8.18 -15.22 -14.93
CA GLU A 189 -8.48 -14.97 -16.34
C GLU A 189 -8.72 -13.48 -16.66
N TYR A 190 -8.88 -12.64 -15.63
CA TYR A 190 -9.00 -11.20 -15.81
C TYR A 190 -7.61 -10.58 -16.04
N SER A 191 -7.54 -9.57 -16.93
CA SER A 191 -6.39 -8.68 -16.93
C SER A 191 -6.37 -7.83 -15.66
N LYS A 192 -5.21 -7.26 -15.31
CA LYS A 192 -5.12 -6.38 -14.13
C LYS A 192 -6.06 -5.19 -14.22
N GLU A 193 -6.08 -4.58 -15.39
CA GLU A 193 -6.89 -3.40 -15.70
C GLU A 193 -8.38 -3.71 -15.55
N GLU A 194 -8.84 -4.82 -16.14
CA GLU A 194 -10.21 -5.30 -16.00
C GLU A 194 -10.57 -5.56 -14.55
N TYR A 195 -9.72 -6.33 -13.84
CA TYR A 195 -9.97 -6.69 -12.44
C TYR A 195 -10.02 -5.48 -11.53
N PHE A 196 -9.02 -4.61 -11.61
CA PHE A 196 -8.98 -3.42 -10.77
C PHE A 196 -10.08 -2.41 -11.10
N SER A 197 -10.63 -2.39 -12.32
CA SER A 197 -11.79 -1.56 -12.64
C SER A 197 -13.04 -1.97 -11.87
N LEU A 198 -13.16 -3.24 -11.48
CA LEU A 198 -14.30 -3.76 -10.72
C LEU A 198 -14.27 -3.41 -9.22
N LEU A 199 -13.13 -2.97 -8.70
CA LEU A 199 -12.90 -2.81 -7.26
C LEU A 199 -12.59 -1.37 -6.88
N ALA A 200 -13.28 -0.83 -5.89
CA ALA A 200 -12.83 0.33 -5.13
C ALA A 200 -12.45 -0.12 -3.72
N VAL A 201 -11.25 0.21 -3.27
CA VAL A 201 -10.71 -0.29 -2.00
C VAL A 201 -10.24 0.87 -1.13
N VAL A 202 -10.63 0.84 0.14
CA VAL A 202 -10.10 1.71 1.19
C VAL A 202 -9.41 0.81 2.20
N PHE A 203 -8.08 0.86 2.23
CA PHE A 203 -7.28 0.13 3.22
C PHE A 203 -7.10 0.94 4.50
N GLN A 204 -6.79 0.27 5.60
CA GLN A 204 -6.52 0.90 6.90
C GLN A 204 -5.33 1.87 6.85
N ASP A 205 -4.25 1.49 6.19
CA ASP A 205 -3.00 2.26 6.06
C ASP A 205 -2.83 2.85 4.66
N VAL A 206 -3.69 3.79 4.27
CA VAL A 206 -3.52 4.51 3.00
C VAL A 206 -2.65 5.73 3.21
N LYS A 207 -1.55 5.81 2.48
CA LYS A 207 -0.72 7.01 2.43
C LYS A 207 -1.20 7.94 1.32
N LEU A 208 -1.30 9.21 1.64
CA LEU A 208 -1.55 10.24 0.65
C LEU A 208 -0.26 10.53 -0.12
N LEU A 209 -0.43 10.77 -1.40
CA LEU A 209 0.68 11.16 -2.25
C LEU A 209 0.89 12.67 -2.18
N PRO A 210 2.14 13.18 -2.29
CA PRO A 210 2.43 14.61 -2.30
C PRO A 210 1.98 15.26 -3.62
N MET A 211 0.69 15.34 -3.81
CA MET A 211 -0.01 15.90 -4.96
C MET A 211 -1.24 16.68 -4.49
N THR A 212 -1.95 17.32 -5.42
CA THR A 212 -3.17 18.06 -5.11
C THR A 212 -4.27 17.14 -4.57
N ILE A 213 -5.24 17.73 -3.85
CA ILE A 213 -6.43 17.02 -3.37
C ILE A 213 -7.16 16.38 -4.55
N ALA A 214 -7.35 17.12 -5.66
CA ALA A 214 -8.01 16.60 -6.86
C ALA A 214 -7.28 15.37 -7.44
N GLN A 215 -5.96 15.42 -7.56
CA GLN A 215 -5.15 14.30 -8.03
C GLN A 215 -5.21 13.09 -7.09
N ASN A 216 -5.23 13.32 -5.77
CA ASN A 216 -5.40 12.27 -4.80
C ASN A 216 -6.79 11.62 -4.89
N VAL A 217 -7.86 12.37 -5.12
CA VAL A 217 -9.22 11.85 -5.31
C VAL A 217 -9.33 11.04 -6.60
N ALA A 218 -8.85 11.62 -7.71
CA ALA A 218 -8.89 10.94 -9.01
C ALA A 218 -7.91 9.76 -9.10
N SER A 219 -6.89 9.71 -8.23
CA SER A 219 -5.74 8.78 -8.34
C SER A 219 -5.04 8.90 -9.68
N ASP A 220 -4.99 10.10 -10.23
CA ASP A 220 -4.42 10.41 -11.54
C ASP A 220 -3.59 11.71 -11.45
N VAL A 221 -2.47 11.76 -12.17
CA VAL A 221 -1.60 12.92 -12.31
C VAL A 221 -1.83 13.67 -13.62
N GLY A 222 -2.71 13.15 -14.48
CA GLY A 222 -3.03 13.73 -15.79
C GLY A 222 -3.79 15.06 -15.72
N THR A 223 -3.91 15.70 -16.87
CA THR A 223 -4.65 16.97 -17.03
C THR A 223 -6.16 16.79 -17.19
N ASN A 224 -6.63 15.56 -17.41
CA ASN A 224 -8.04 15.23 -17.73
C ASN A 224 -8.86 14.83 -16.51
N ILE A 225 -8.54 15.38 -15.32
CA ILE A 225 -9.31 15.13 -14.10
C ILE A 225 -10.65 15.86 -14.19
N ASP A 226 -11.76 15.13 -14.05
CA ASP A 226 -13.10 15.70 -13.95
C ASP A 226 -13.26 16.43 -12.60
N ARG A 227 -13.08 17.75 -12.64
CA ARG A 227 -13.11 18.63 -11.46
C ARG A 227 -14.51 18.71 -10.82
N GLU A 228 -15.56 18.63 -11.61
CA GLU A 228 -16.93 18.67 -11.09
C GLU A 228 -17.21 17.41 -10.30
N ARG A 229 -16.88 16.27 -10.85
CA ARG A 229 -17.00 14.99 -10.17
C ARG A 229 -16.12 14.90 -8.91
N VAL A 230 -14.90 15.45 -8.91
CA VAL A 230 -14.07 15.57 -7.70
C VAL A 230 -14.79 16.34 -6.61
N ARG A 231 -15.39 17.50 -6.96
CA ARG A 231 -16.13 18.34 -5.99
C ARG A 231 -17.37 17.64 -5.44
N GLU A 232 -18.10 16.92 -6.29
CA GLU A 232 -19.24 16.11 -5.86
C GLU A 232 -18.80 15.01 -4.89
N CYS A 233 -17.75 14.25 -5.19
CA CYS A 233 -17.20 13.24 -4.30
C CYS A 233 -16.73 13.83 -2.96
N LEU A 234 -16.09 15.01 -2.99
CA LEU A 234 -15.70 15.73 -1.77
C LEU A 234 -16.90 16.20 -0.94
N LYS A 235 -18.02 16.60 -1.58
CA LYS A 235 -19.26 16.95 -0.89
C LYS A 235 -19.89 15.73 -0.24
N LEU A 236 -20.02 14.62 -0.99
CA LEU A 236 -20.59 13.38 -0.50
C LEU A 236 -19.78 12.80 0.68
N SER A 237 -18.46 12.83 0.60
CA SER A 237 -17.59 12.40 1.70
C SER A 237 -17.59 13.34 2.90
N GLY A 238 -18.17 14.56 2.78
CA GLY A 238 -18.18 15.58 3.83
C GLY A 238 -16.84 16.28 4.05
N LEU A 239 -15.93 16.25 3.05
CA LEU A 239 -14.64 16.97 3.12
C LEU A 239 -14.71 18.35 2.44
N TRP A 240 -15.73 18.61 1.61
CA TRP A 240 -15.85 19.84 0.82
C TRP A 240 -15.81 21.12 1.64
N GLN A 241 -16.44 21.14 2.82
CA GLN A 241 -16.44 22.33 3.68
C GLN A 241 -15.00 22.77 4.03
N LYS A 242 -14.14 21.83 4.37
CA LYS A 242 -12.73 22.10 4.62
C LYS A 242 -11.99 22.53 3.35
N VAL A 243 -12.18 21.80 2.26
CA VAL A 243 -11.48 22.02 0.99
C VAL A 243 -11.87 23.39 0.39
N SER A 244 -13.15 23.75 0.44
CA SER A 244 -13.64 25.04 -0.08
C SER A 244 -13.09 26.26 0.65
N SER A 245 -12.67 26.12 1.92
CA SER A 245 -12.04 27.19 2.71
C SER A 245 -10.56 27.39 2.40
N LEU A 246 -9.92 26.47 1.66
CA LEU A 246 -8.52 26.58 1.29
C LEU A 246 -8.34 27.55 0.10
N PRO A 247 -7.23 28.33 0.05
CA PRO A 247 -6.99 29.31 -1.04
C PRO A 247 -7.01 28.68 -2.44
N LYS A 248 -6.43 27.48 -2.59
CA LYS A 248 -6.36 26.74 -3.86
C LYS A 248 -7.45 25.65 -3.98
N LYS A 249 -8.39 25.58 -3.01
CA LYS A 249 -9.46 24.56 -2.97
C LYS A 249 -8.94 23.14 -3.25
N GLU A 250 -9.56 22.43 -4.22
CA GLU A 250 -9.14 21.09 -4.63
C GLU A 250 -7.76 21.02 -5.29
N ASP A 251 -7.17 22.15 -5.67
CA ASP A 251 -5.80 22.24 -6.19
C ASP A 251 -4.75 22.45 -5.09
N THR A 252 -5.16 22.46 -3.83
CA THR A 252 -4.24 22.54 -2.70
C THR A 252 -3.39 21.26 -2.64
N PRO A 253 -2.04 21.37 -2.62
CA PRO A 253 -1.16 20.22 -2.50
C PRO A 253 -1.21 19.62 -1.09
N LEU A 254 -1.13 18.30 -1.00
CA LEU A 254 -0.97 17.54 0.24
C LEU A 254 0.51 17.20 0.44
N GLY A 255 0.91 16.92 1.67
CA GLY A 255 2.29 16.52 1.98
C GLY A 255 3.15 17.65 2.53
N ALA A 256 2.70 18.30 3.62
CA ALA A 256 3.42 19.38 4.31
C ALA A 256 4.89 19.05 4.70
N SER A 257 5.25 17.76 4.79
CA SER A 257 6.62 17.33 5.07
C SER A 257 7.53 17.29 3.83
N ILE A 258 6.98 17.42 2.63
CA ILE A 258 7.70 17.24 1.36
C ILE A 258 7.58 18.48 0.48
N LEU A 259 6.44 19.18 0.53
CA LEU A 259 6.13 20.34 -0.29
C LEU A 259 5.99 21.59 0.59
N ASP A 260 6.65 22.68 0.24
CA ASP A 260 6.67 23.94 1.02
C ASP A 260 5.28 24.56 1.20
N ASP A 261 4.38 24.39 0.21
CA ASP A 261 3.00 24.88 0.24
C ASP A 261 1.96 23.75 0.50
N GLY A 262 2.46 22.55 0.86
CA GLY A 262 1.63 21.39 1.16
C GLY A 262 0.95 21.49 2.52
N ILE A 263 -0.28 20.96 2.61
CA ILE A 263 -1.00 20.87 3.88
C ILE A 263 -1.03 19.43 4.40
N ALA A 264 -1.22 19.28 5.71
CA ALA A 264 -1.55 18.00 6.35
C ALA A 264 -3.05 17.99 6.70
N LEU A 265 -3.70 16.87 6.43
CA LEU A 265 -5.07 16.62 6.87
C LEU A 265 -5.05 15.86 8.20
N SER A 266 -6.06 16.08 9.03
CA SER A 266 -6.29 15.26 10.24
C SER A 266 -6.66 13.82 9.88
N GLY A 267 -6.60 12.90 10.84
CA GLY A 267 -6.99 11.49 10.61
C GLY A 267 -8.39 11.33 10.04
N GLY A 268 -9.36 12.06 10.58
CA GLY A 268 -10.75 12.05 10.08
C GLY A 268 -10.91 12.69 8.70
N GLU A 269 -10.15 13.75 8.39
CA GLU A 269 -10.13 14.37 7.06
C GLU A 269 -9.50 13.43 6.02
N ASN A 270 -8.44 12.71 6.39
CA ASN A 270 -7.84 11.67 5.55
C ASN A 270 -8.85 10.58 5.19
N GLN A 271 -9.62 10.10 6.16
CA GLN A 271 -10.67 9.09 5.91
C GLN A 271 -11.73 9.61 4.93
N LYS A 272 -12.18 10.85 5.09
CA LYS A 272 -13.11 11.50 4.15
C LYS A 272 -12.51 11.62 2.75
N LEU A 273 -11.21 11.87 2.64
CA LEU A 273 -10.53 11.92 1.34
C LEU A 273 -10.46 10.53 0.67
N TRP A 274 -10.16 9.48 1.43
CA TRP A 274 -10.15 8.11 0.90
C TRP A 274 -11.54 7.67 0.44
N MET A 275 -12.57 8.08 1.18
CA MET A 275 -13.97 7.92 0.79
C MET A 275 -14.27 8.63 -0.54
N ALA A 276 -13.84 9.90 -0.70
CA ALA A 276 -14.01 10.64 -1.95
C ALA A 276 -13.32 9.93 -3.13
N ARG A 277 -12.12 9.36 -2.90
CA ARG A 277 -11.39 8.53 -3.90
C ARG A 277 -12.18 7.29 -4.31
N ALA A 278 -12.73 6.56 -3.35
CA ALA A 278 -13.55 5.38 -3.64
C ALA A 278 -14.83 5.73 -4.42
N LEU A 279 -15.48 6.85 -4.07
CA LEU A 279 -16.63 7.41 -4.80
C LEU A 279 -16.26 7.80 -6.23
N TYR A 280 -15.14 8.49 -6.41
CA TYR A 280 -14.70 8.95 -7.73
C TYR A 280 -14.43 7.76 -8.67
N LYS A 281 -13.85 6.67 -8.15
CA LYS A 281 -13.61 5.45 -8.93
C LYS A 281 -14.91 4.79 -9.42
N ASN A 282 -15.99 4.88 -8.63
CA ASN A 282 -17.33 4.36 -8.97
C ASN A 282 -17.35 2.88 -9.38
N ALA A 283 -16.57 2.04 -8.71
CA ALA A 283 -16.50 0.62 -9.02
C ALA A 283 -17.74 -0.13 -8.51
N PRO A 284 -18.15 -1.24 -9.16
CA PRO A 284 -19.31 -2.06 -8.76
C PRO A 284 -19.12 -2.79 -7.43
N MET A 285 -17.87 -3.00 -6.99
CA MET A 285 -17.54 -3.58 -5.68
C MET A 285 -16.73 -2.63 -4.83
N LEU A 286 -17.12 -2.50 -3.55
CA LEU A 286 -16.43 -1.67 -2.55
C LEU A 286 -15.89 -2.55 -1.42
N LEU A 287 -14.59 -2.43 -1.16
CA LEU A 287 -13.90 -3.10 -0.05
C LEU A 287 -13.40 -2.04 0.93
N LEU A 288 -13.83 -2.13 2.19
CA LEU A 288 -13.49 -1.17 3.25
C LEU A 288 -12.82 -1.90 4.40
N ASP A 289 -11.50 -1.67 4.59
CA ASP A 289 -10.71 -2.28 5.66
C ASP A 289 -10.57 -1.28 6.82
N GLU A 290 -11.39 -1.45 7.85
CA GLU A 290 -11.41 -0.63 9.07
C GLU A 290 -11.49 0.90 8.84
N PRO A 291 -12.47 1.36 8.07
CA PRO A 291 -12.49 2.75 7.60
C PRO A 291 -12.71 3.79 8.71
N THR A 292 -12.90 3.37 9.98
CA THR A 292 -13.26 4.27 11.10
C THR A 292 -12.35 4.11 12.32
N ALA A 293 -11.20 3.43 12.20
CA ALA A 293 -10.33 3.10 13.33
C ALA A 293 -9.85 4.32 14.16
N ALA A 294 -9.82 5.52 13.59
CA ALA A 294 -9.33 6.74 14.23
C ALA A 294 -10.44 7.71 14.69
N LEU A 295 -11.72 7.29 14.71
CA LEU A 295 -12.85 8.16 15.00
C LEU A 295 -13.49 7.87 16.35
N ASP A 296 -14.09 8.92 16.94
CA ASP A 296 -14.98 8.78 18.08
C ASP A 296 -16.30 8.08 17.66
N PRO A 297 -17.07 7.51 18.61
CA PRO A 297 -18.28 6.74 18.28
C PRO A 297 -19.37 7.51 17.54
N LEU A 298 -19.51 8.82 17.77
CA LEU A 298 -20.51 9.65 17.09
C LEU A 298 -20.11 9.96 15.64
N ALA A 299 -18.85 10.34 15.45
CA ALA A 299 -18.28 10.55 14.11
C ALA A 299 -18.27 9.25 13.29
N GLU A 300 -18.01 8.12 13.95
CA GLU A 300 -18.07 6.81 13.34
C GLU A 300 -19.48 6.49 12.82
N GLN A 301 -20.52 6.66 13.64
CA GLN A 301 -21.90 6.41 13.23
C GLN A 301 -22.30 7.25 12.00
N GLN A 302 -21.93 8.53 11.98
CA GLN A 302 -22.19 9.42 10.84
C GLN A 302 -21.47 8.97 9.57
N ILE A 303 -20.24 8.48 9.70
CA ILE A 303 -19.48 7.99 8.56
C ILE A 303 -20.04 6.65 8.06
N TYR A 304 -20.43 5.72 8.96
CA TYR A 304 -21.08 4.48 8.53
C TYR A 304 -22.40 4.76 7.79
N GLN A 305 -23.21 5.72 8.26
CA GLN A 305 -24.43 6.11 7.57
C GLN A 305 -24.14 6.60 6.14
N LYS A 306 -23.11 7.42 5.98
CA LYS A 306 -22.65 7.85 4.65
C LYS A 306 -22.11 6.70 3.80
N TYR A 307 -21.37 5.76 4.40
CA TYR A 307 -20.93 4.56 3.68
C TYR A 307 -22.12 3.74 3.18
N MET A 308 -23.19 3.61 3.98
CA MET A 308 -24.39 2.88 3.57
C MET A 308 -25.11 3.55 2.38
N GLU A 309 -25.18 4.87 2.36
CA GLU A 309 -25.69 5.63 1.21
C GLU A 309 -24.83 5.43 -0.05
N MET A 310 -23.50 5.34 0.11
CA MET A 310 -22.56 5.16 -0.98
C MET A 310 -22.59 3.77 -1.61
N VAL A 311 -22.90 2.73 -0.83
CA VAL A 311 -22.89 1.34 -1.28
C VAL A 311 -24.22 0.87 -1.82
N GLU A 312 -25.23 1.74 -1.84
CA GLU A 312 -26.55 1.38 -2.35
C GLU A 312 -26.44 0.86 -3.80
N GLY A 313 -26.94 -0.35 -4.04
CA GLY A 313 -26.85 -1.04 -5.33
C GLY A 313 -25.50 -1.65 -5.68
N ARG A 314 -24.49 -1.59 -4.79
CA ARG A 314 -23.16 -2.16 -5.01
C ARG A 314 -22.88 -3.31 -4.06
N THR A 315 -22.09 -4.28 -4.52
CA THR A 315 -21.55 -5.30 -3.63
C THR A 315 -20.50 -4.70 -2.71
N SER A 316 -20.61 -4.89 -1.40
CA SER A 316 -19.68 -4.28 -0.47
C SER A 316 -19.24 -5.24 0.64
N LEU A 317 -17.96 -5.19 1.00
CA LEU A 317 -17.37 -5.91 2.10
C LEU A 317 -16.73 -4.92 3.08
N PHE A 318 -17.24 -4.90 4.30
CA PHE A 318 -16.76 -4.08 5.40
C PHE A 318 -15.98 -4.94 6.38
N ILE A 319 -14.74 -4.58 6.66
CA ILE A 319 -14.05 -5.11 7.83
C ILE A 319 -14.24 -4.15 8.98
N SER A 320 -14.71 -4.65 10.10
CA SER A 320 -14.85 -3.89 11.32
C SER A 320 -14.39 -4.71 12.53
N HIS A 321 -13.67 -4.06 13.44
CA HIS A 321 -13.42 -4.57 14.79
C HIS A 321 -14.55 -4.22 15.74
N ARG A 322 -15.46 -3.31 15.36
CA ARG A 322 -16.59 -2.87 16.17
C ARG A 322 -17.86 -3.54 15.69
N LEU A 323 -18.33 -4.50 16.46
CA LEU A 323 -19.51 -5.31 16.10
C LEU A 323 -20.81 -4.47 16.06
N ALA A 324 -20.86 -3.31 16.72
CA ALA A 324 -22.02 -2.42 16.63
C ALA A 324 -22.30 -1.93 15.20
N SER A 325 -21.28 -1.73 14.40
CA SER A 325 -21.39 -1.29 12.99
C SER A 325 -21.88 -2.39 12.04
N THR A 326 -21.82 -3.67 12.43
CA THR A 326 -22.25 -4.79 11.58
C THR A 326 -23.75 -4.88 11.41
N ARG A 327 -24.55 -4.22 12.28
CA ARG A 327 -26.01 -4.19 12.20
C ARG A 327 -26.56 -3.61 10.90
N PHE A 328 -25.79 -2.79 10.23
CA PHE A 328 -26.19 -2.16 8.97
C PHE A 328 -25.93 -3.04 7.73
N CYS A 329 -25.28 -4.20 7.92
CA CYS A 329 -24.95 -5.12 6.85
C CYS A 329 -26.05 -6.19 6.70
N ASP A 330 -26.25 -6.65 5.47
CA ASP A 330 -27.24 -7.69 5.15
C ASP A 330 -26.80 -9.05 5.67
N ARG A 331 -25.48 -9.31 5.71
CA ARG A 331 -24.88 -10.52 6.24
C ARG A 331 -23.54 -10.26 6.93
N ILE A 332 -23.28 -11.04 7.96
CA ILE A 332 -22.04 -11.03 8.74
C ILE A 332 -21.33 -12.35 8.53
N LEU A 333 -20.02 -12.29 8.30
CA LEU A 333 -19.12 -13.43 8.24
C LEU A 333 -18.16 -13.33 9.42
N LEU A 334 -18.21 -14.29 10.34
CA LEU A 334 -17.25 -14.37 11.46
C LEU A 334 -16.08 -15.27 11.08
N LEU A 335 -14.90 -14.64 10.98
CA LEU A 335 -13.64 -15.31 10.68
C LEU A 335 -12.88 -15.59 11.97
N GLU A 336 -12.51 -16.83 12.21
CA GLU A 336 -11.64 -17.27 13.31
C GLU A 336 -10.63 -18.28 12.77
N ASP A 337 -9.35 -18.14 13.12
CA ASP A 337 -8.24 -19.00 12.72
C ASP A 337 -8.19 -19.36 11.21
N GLY A 338 -8.53 -18.39 10.37
CA GLY A 338 -8.50 -18.52 8.91
C GLY A 338 -9.70 -19.23 8.30
N THR A 339 -10.76 -19.50 9.07
CA THR A 339 -12.01 -20.13 8.61
C THR A 339 -13.22 -19.28 8.95
N ILE A 340 -14.27 -19.33 8.13
CA ILE A 340 -15.58 -18.74 8.46
C ILE A 340 -16.31 -19.72 9.36
N ILE A 341 -16.49 -19.36 10.64
CA ILE A 341 -17.13 -20.23 11.65
C ILE A 341 -18.62 -19.98 11.81
N GLU A 342 -19.08 -18.76 11.57
CA GLU A 342 -20.48 -18.36 11.63
C GLU A 342 -20.79 -17.38 10.50
N GLN A 343 -22.01 -17.46 9.95
CA GLN A 343 -22.52 -16.49 8.99
C GLN A 343 -24.04 -16.34 9.12
N GLY A 344 -24.54 -15.12 8.94
CA GLY A 344 -25.97 -14.80 9.03
C GLY A 344 -26.20 -13.33 9.26
N THR A 345 -27.43 -12.92 9.46
CA THR A 345 -27.79 -11.58 9.89
C THR A 345 -27.42 -11.37 11.35
N HIS A 346 -27.38 -10.10 11.80
CA HIS A 346 -27.11 -9.79 13.21
C HIS A 346 -28.07 -10.52 14.16
N ASP A 347 -29.37 -10.49 13.85
CA ASP A 347 -30.41 -11.08 14.71
C ASP A 347 -30.35 -12.62 14.74
N GLU A 348 -30.00 -13.25 13.62
CA GLU A 348 -29.80 -14.70 13.56
C GLU A 348 -28.61 -15.13 14.41
N LEU A 349 -27.47 -14.42 14.29
CA LEU A 349 -26.25 -14.74 15.03
C LEU A 349 -26.38 -14.47 16.54
N ILE A 350 -27.14 -13.44 16.94
CA ILE A 350 -27.45 -13.22 18.37
C ILE A 350 -28.33 -14.33 18.90
N ARG A 351 -29.38 -14.75 18.14
CA ARG A 351 -30.26 -15.87 18.54
C ARG A 351 -29.54 -17.21 18.62
N LEU A 352 -28.56 -17.42 17.74
CA LEU A 352 -27.70 -18.61 17.75
C LEU A 352 -26.90 -18.72 19.06
N ASN A 353 -26.67 -17.60 19.75
CA ASN A 353 -25.88 -17.50 20.98
C ASN A 353 -24.50 -18.15 20.87
N GLY A 354 -23.90 -18.07 19.67
CA GLY A 354 -22.61 -18.63 19.34
C GLY A 354 -21.45 -17.68 19.64
N ARG A 355 -20.37 -17.82 18.89
CA ARG A 355 -19.14 -17.04 19.08
C ARG A 355 -19.35 -15.55 18.79
N TYR A 356 -20.13 -15.22 17.76
CA TYR A 356 -20.48 -13.83 17.44
C TYR A 356 -21.21 -13.13 18.61
N ALA A 357 -22.22 -13.79 19.20
CA ALA A 357 -22.99 -13.25 20.31
C ALA A 357 -22.10 -12.99 21.54
N GLN A 358 -21.19 -13.93 21.87
CA GLN A 358 -20.22 -13.77 22.94
C GLN A 358 -19.30 -12.54 22.70
N LEU A 359 -18.75 -12.38 21.49
CA LEU A 359 -17.91 -11.25 21.16
C LEU A 359 -18.67 -9.93 21.23
N PHE A 360 -19.93 -9.91 20.79
CA PHE A 360 -20.81 -8.75 20.83
C PHE A 360 -21.11 -8.32 22.27
N GLU A 361 -21.38 -9.27 23.17
CA GLU A 361 -21.62 -9.00 24.59
C GLU A 361 -20.38 -8.44 25.29
N ILE A 362 -19.20 -9.05 25.04
CA ILE A 362 -17.93 -8.58 25.57
C ILE A 362 -17.65 -7.13 25.16
N GLN A 363 -17.82 -6.81 23.89
CA GLN A 363 -17.63 -5.43 23.41
C GLN A 363 -18.67 -4.47 24.02
N GLY A 364 -19.93 -4.89 24.14
CA GLY A 364 -21.00 -4.08 24.75
C GLY A 364 -20.72 -3.75 26.22
N LYS A 365 -20.20 -4.69 27.00
CA LYS A 365 -19.79 -4.49 28.41
C LYS A 365 -18.64 -3.46 28.51
N TYR A 366 -17.65 -3.59 27.65
CA TYR A 366 -16.48 -2.68 27.65
C TYR A 366 -16.87 -1.21 27.36
N TYR A 367 -17.85 -0.99 26.51
CA TYR A 367 -18.36 0.35 26.20
C TYR A 367 -19.23 0.94 27.33
N ARG A 368 -19.91 0.12 28.13
CA ARG A 368 -20.69 0.57 29.31
C ARG A 368 -19.78 0.99 30.46
N VAL A 369 -18.80 0.16 30.82
CA VAL A 369 -17.83 0.43 31.89
C VAL A 369 -17.03 1.71 31.64
N ASN A 370 -16.66 2.02 30.39
CA ASN A 370 -15.96 3.25 30.06
C ASN A 370 -16.86 4.51 30.11
N LYS A 371 -18.19 4.38 30.02
CA LYS A 371 -19.11 5.50 30.22
C LYS A 371 -19.26 5.83 31.70
N ASP A 372 -19.44 4.83 32.52
CA ASP A 372 -19.63 5.01 33.96
C ASP A 372 -18.32 5.51 34.64
N GLY A 373 -17.15 5.05 34.19
CA GLY A 373 -15.85 5.53 34.69
C GLY A 373 -15.45 6.95 34.21
N ALA A 374 -16.06 7.45 33.14
CA ALA A 374 -15.84 8.82 32.70
C ALA A 374 -16.73 9.82 33.42
N GLU A 375 -17.88 9.40 33.95
CA GLU A 375 -18.74 10.25 34.81
C GLU A 375 -18.18 10.38 36.24
N GLU A 376 -17.51 9.35 36.77
CA GLU A 376 -16.85 9.45 38.08
C GLU A 376 -15.55 10.29 38.05
N ALA A 377 -14.91 10.48 36.92
CA ALA A 377 -13.69 11.30 36.79
C ALA A 377 -13.99 12.81 36.59
N CYS A 378 -15.25 13.18 36.37
CA CYS A 378 -15.70 14.57 36.22
C CYS A 378 -16.55 15.09 37.40
N ALA A 379 -16.76 14.31 38.44
CA ALA A 379 -17.38 14.70 39.70
C ALA A 379 -16.30 14.88 40.80
#